data_32ff1761282625d9790f36f79cec30ca
#
_entry.id   32ff1761282625d9790f36f79cec30ca
#
_cell.length_a   1.000
_cell.length_b   1.000
_cell.length_c   1.000
_cell.angle_alpha   90.00
_cell.angle_beta   90.00
_cell.angle_gamma   90.00
#
_symmetry.space_group_name_H-M   'P 1'
#
loop_
_entity.id
_entity.type
_entity.pdbx_description
1 polymer ?
#
loop_
_entity_poly.entity_id
_entity_poly.type
_entity_poly.pdbx_seq_one_letter_code
_entity_poly.pdbx_strand_id
1 'polypeptide(L)'
;MRSSKIYVPQNVGELRDQLSLILLQAPKFLDNTGYHPHQNLDSVFQELLAGLDHNRATLGEERYHQLTEMSGRIRALFEADPDDKTGETLQGCKIINEMADIVDEVRRKSARR
;
A
#
# COMPACT_ATOMS: atom_id res chain seq x y z
N MET A 1 4.59 4.88 -25.74
CA MET A 1 4.30 4.36 -25.15
C MET A 1 3.87 4.52 -24.03
N ARG A 2 3.39 4.58 -23.50
CA ARG A 2 3.01 4.67 -22.60
C ARG A 2 3.39 4.12 -21.56
N SER A 3 3.84 3.88 -21.22
CA SER A 3 4.51 3.22 -20.19
C SER A 3 4.43 3.85 -18.88
N SER A 4 3.95 5.00 -18.77
CA SER A 4 3.87 5.70 -17.50
C SER A 4 2.65 5.31 -16.69
N LYS A 5 1.93 4.30 -17.11
CA LYS A 5 0.78 3.85 -16.35
C LYS A 5 1.21 3.25 -15.04
N ILE A 6 0.57 3.65 -13.97
CA ILE A 6 0.78 3.01 -12.68
C ILE A 6 -0.15 1.82 -12.54
N TYR A 7 0.26 0.86 -11.72
CA TYR A 7 -0.58 -0.27 -11.40
C TYR A 7 -1.67 0.16 -10.43
N VAL A 8 -2.91 -0.18 -10.73
CA VAL A 8 -4.04 0.12 -9.85
C VAL A 8 -4.68 -1.19 -9.43
N PRO A 9 -4.60 -1.56 -8.14
CA PRO A 9 -5.31 -2.76 -7.68
C PRO A 9 -6.79 -2.66 -8.00
N GLN A 10 -7.32 -3.68 -8.70
CA GLN A 10 -8.67 -3.64 -9.23
C GLN A 10 -9.71 -4.17 -8.27
N ASN A 11 -9.29 -4.90 -7.25
CA ASN A 11 -10.19 -5.45 -6.25
C ASN A 11 -9.44 -5.55 -4.93
N VAL A 12 -10.18 -5.89 -3.87
CA VAL A 12 -9.56 -5.92 -2.54
C VAL A 12 -8.51 -7.03 -2.40
N GLY A 13 -8.61 -8.11 -3.18
CA GLY A 13 -7.58 -9.14 -3.19
C GLY A 13 -6.25 -8.60 -3.70
N GLU A 14 -6.28 -7.86 -4.81
CA GLU A 14 -5.08 -7.24 -5.35
C GLU A 14 -4.55 -6.16 -4.42
N LEU A 15 -5.44 -5.42 -3.76
CA LEU A 15 -5.05 -4.42 -2.79
C LEU A 15 -4.29 -5.08 -1.63
N ARG A 16 -4.76 -6.23 -1.17
CA ARG A 16 -4.09 -6.98 -0.12
C ARG A 16 -2.70 -7.44 -0.56
N ASP A 17 -2.59 -7.89 -1.80
CA ASP A 17 -1.31 -8.30 -2.37
C ASP A 17 -0.34 -7.13 -2.43
N GLN A 18 -0.83 -5.95 -2.77
CA GLN A 18 0.03 -4.78 -2.82
C GLN A 18 0.58 -4.43 -1.44
N LEU A 19 -0.22 -4.55 -0.40
CA LEU A 19 0.26 -4.32 0.96
C LEU A 19 1.40 -5.28 1.31
N SER A 20 1.30 -6.53 0.88
CA SER A 20 2.37 -7.50 1.12
C SER A 20 3.65 -7.11 0.39
N LEU A 21 3.53 -6.62 -0.84
CA LEU A 21 4.70 -6.17 -1.59
C LEU A 21 5.36 -4.96 -0.92
N ILE A 22 4.56 -4.05 -0.38
CA ILE A 22 5.10 -2.90 0.33
C ILE A 22 5.92 -3.35 1.53
N LEU A 23 5.42 -4.34 2.28
CA LEU A 23 6.16 -4.89 3.40
C LEU A 23 7.52 -5.43 2.98
N LEU A 24 7.56 -6.13 1.85
CA LEU A 24 8.79 -6.76 1.39
C LEU A 24 9.83 -5.75 0.90
N GLN A 25 9.38 -4.62 0.38
CA GLN A 25 10.27 -3.67 -0.26
C GLN A 25 10.60 -2.44 0.58
N ALA A 26 9.92 -2.27 1.71
CA ALA A 26 10.16 -1.11 2.56
C ALA A 26 11.61 -1.06 3.02
N PRO A 27 12.17 0.12 3.21
CA PRO A 27 11.54 1.44 3.04
C PRO A 27 11.86 2.14 1.72
N LYS A 28 12.73 1.61 0.91
CA LYS A 28 13.22 2.33 -0.27
C LYS A 28 12.43 2.03 -1.53
N PHE A 29 11.93 0.81 -1.66
CA PHE A 29 11.11 0.41 -2.81
C PHE A 29 11.82 0.51 -4.15
N LEU A 30 13.13 0.33 -4.16
CA LEU A 30 13.91 0.37 -5.39
C LEU A 30 13.92 -1.00 -6.04
N ASP A 31 13.80 -1.02 -7.37
CA ASP A 31 13.82 -2.26 -8.12
C ASP A 31 15.23 -2.52 -8.65
N ASN A 32 15.90 -3.52 -8.07
CA ASN A 32 17.26 -3.85 -8.46
C ASN A 32 17.33 -4.73 -9.71
N THR A 33 16.18 -5.15 -10.23
CA THR A 33 16.15 -6.01 -11.42
C THR A 33 16.22 -5.22 -12.71
N GLY A 34 15.91 -3.92 -12.66
CA GLY A 34 15.88 -3.09 -13.83
C GLY A 34 14.58 -3.09 -14.60
N TYR A 35 13.61 -3.93 -14.20
CA TYR A 35 12.32 -3.99 -14.88
C TYR A 35 11.44 -2.80 -14.56
N HIS A 36 11.63 -2.20 -13.38
CA HIS A 36 10.81 -1.08 -12.94
C HIS A 36 11.72 0.05 -12.47
N PRO A 37 12.48 0.67 -13.39
CA PRO A 37 13.51 1.64 -12.99
C PRO A 37 12.95 2.89 -12.32
N HIS A 38 11.65 3.14 -12.47
CA HIS A 38 11.02 4.31 -11.86
C HIS A 38 10.30 3.96 -10.55
N GLN A 39 10.40 2.72 -10.11
CA GLN A 39 9.76 2.33 -8.85
C GLN A 39 10.49 2.99 -7.68
N ASN A 40 9.74 3.65 -6.83
CA ASN A 40 10.26 4.29 -5.64
C ASN A 40 9.11 4.49 -4.64
N LEU A 41 9.44 5.11 -3.52
CA LEU A 41 8.44 5.36 -2.48
C LEU A 41 7.23 6.11 -3.03
N ASP A 42 7.46 7.15 -3.83
CA ASP A 42 6.35 7.94 -4.39
C ASP A 42 5.45 7.10 -5.27
N SER A 43 6.03 6.34 -6.20
CA SER A 43 5.23 5.57 -7.15
C SER A 43 4.44 4.47 -6.44
N VAL A 44 5.05 3.82 -5.46
CA VAL A 44 4.38 2.74 -4.73
C VAL A 44 3.18 3.27 -3.95
N PHE A 45 3.35 4.41 -3.26
CA PHE A 45 2.24 4.96 -2.50
C PHE A 45 1.19 5.60 -3.40
N GLN A 46 1.59 6.12 -4.57
CA GLN A 46 0.62 6.58 -5.55
C GLN A 46 -0.26 5.43 -6.02
N GLU A 47 0.35 4.27 -6.28
CA GLU A 47 -0.42 3.08 -6.67
C GLU A 47 -1.35 2.62 -5.55
N LEU A 48 -0.87 2.66 -4.31
CA LEU A 48 -1.71 2.27 -3.18
C LEU A 48 -2.92 3.18 -3.04
N LEU A 49 -2.70 4.49 -3.11
CA LEU A 49 -3.81 5.44 -3.01
C LEU A 49 -4.80 5.28 -4.15
N ALA A 50 -4.30 5.05 -5.37
CA ALA A 50 -5.18 4.80 -6.52
C ALA A 50 -6.00 3.54 -6.31
N GLY A 51 -5.40 2.50 -5.73
CA GLY A 51 -6.13 1.27 -5.43
C GLY A 51 -7.20 1.46 -4.38
N LEU A 52 -6.91 2.25 -3.35
CA LEU A 52 -7.91 2.56 -2.33
C LEU A 52 -9.07 3.32 -2.94
N ASP A 53 -8.77 4.31 -3.79
CA ASP A 53 -9.80 5.09 -4.44
C ASP A 53 -10.65 4.23 -5.38
N HIS A 54 -10.02 3.37 -6.15
CA HIS A 54 -10.71 2.47 -7.07
C HIS A 54 -11.66 1.53 -6.33
N ASN A 55 -11.28 1.12 -5.13
CA ASN A 55 -12.05 0.16 -4.34
C ASN A 55 -12.91 0.82 -3.26
N ARG A 56 -13.08 2.13 -3.35
CA ARG A 56 -13.77 2.90 -2.33
C ARG A 56 -15.18 2.37 -2.04
N ALA A 57 -15.92 2.03 -3.10
CA ALA A 57 -17.29 1.53 -2.93
C ALA A 57 -17.30 0.20 -2.18
N THR A 58 -16.35 -0.68 -2.47
CA THR A 58 -16.26 -1.97 -1.78
C THR A 58 -15.82 -1.81 -0.34
N LEU A 59 -14.90 -0.89 -0.08
CA LEU A 59 -14.38 -0.65 1.26
C LEU A 59 -15.41 0.05 2.15
N GLY A 60 -16.19 0.96 1.58
CA GLY A 60 -17.07 1.83 2.36
C GLY A 60 -16.32 3.08 2.77
N GLU A 61 -17.08 4.17 3.00
CA GLU A 61 -16.46 5.47 3.25
C GLU A 61 -15.59 5.47 4.49
N GLU A 62 -16.04 4.84 5.56
CA GLU A 62 -15.29 4.86 6.81
C GLU A 62 -13.94 4.16 6.66
N ARG A 63 -13.94 2.97 6.08
CA ARG A 63 -12.70 2.24 5.88
C ARG A 63 -11.81 2.91 4.84
N TYR A 64 -12.41 3.47 3.80
CA TYR A 64 -11.64 4.19 2.80
C TYR A 64 -10.85 5.34 3.45
N HIS A 65 -11.51 6.15 4.28
CA HIS A 65 -10.83 7.26 4.93
C HIS A 65 -9.79 6.77 5.93
N GLN A 66 -10.10 5.72 6.68
CA GLN A 66 -9.17 5.14 7.64
C GLN A 66 -7.90 4.64 6.94
N LEU A 67 -8.06 3.88 5.87
CA LEU A 67 -6.92 3.32 5.15
C LEU A 67 -6.10 4.41 4.46
N THR A 68 -6.76 5.44 3.95
CA THR A 68 -6.07 6.56 3.34
C THR A 68 -5.19 7.29 4.36
N GLU A 69 -5.72 7.51 5.55
CA GLU A 69 -4.95 8.16 6.61
C GLU A 69 -3.77 7.29 7.02
N MET A 70 -3.99 5.99 7.18
CA MET A 70 -2.92 5.07 7.55
C MET A 70 -1.82 5.08 6.49
N SER A 71 -2.17 5.14 5.20
CA SER A 71 -1.19 5.21 4.13
C SER A 71 -0.26 6.43 4.29
N GLY A 72 -0.85 7.57 4.62
CA GLY A 72 -0.05 8.78 4.82
C GLY A 72 0.93 8.65 5.98
N ARG A 73 0.47 8.02 7.06
CA ARG A 73 1.33 7.81 8.23
C ARG A 73 2.48 6.84 7.91
N ILE A 74 2.19 5.78 7.19
CA ILE A 74 3.20 4.81 6.80
C ILE A 74 4.26 5.49 5.93
N ARG A 75 3.82 6.26 4.95
CA ARG A 75 4.75 6.95 4.06
C ARG A 75 5.66 7.88 4.85
N ALA A 76 5.11 8.64 5.78
CA ALA A 76 5.90 9.56 6.60
C ALA A 76 6.96 8.79 7.42
N LEU A 77 6.58 7.63 7.95
CA LEU A 77 7.52 6.81 8.73
C LEU A 77 8.67 6.30 7.86
N PHE A 78 8.37 5.83 6.66
CA PHE A 78 9.40 5.35 5.77
C PHE A 78 10.31 6.49 5.30
N GLU A 79 9.74 7.67 5.05
CA GLU A 79 10.54 8.83 4.66
C GLU A 79 11.48 9.27 5.76
N ALA A 80 11.05 9.10 7.01
CA ALA A 80 11.88 9.47 8.16
C ALA A 80 13.01 8.48 8.43
N ASP A 81 12.93 7.27 7.86
CA ASP A 81 13.89 6.20 8.17
C ASP A 81 14.28 5.44 6.90
N PRO A 82 14.86 6.12 5.91
CA PRO A 82 15.13 5.49 4.62
C PRO A 82 16.16 4.36 4.67
N ASP A 83 16.98 4.32 5.71
CA ASP A 83 17.99 3.29 5.85
C ASP A 83 17.65 2.24 6.90
N ASP A 84 16.42 2.30 7.42
CA ASP A 84 15.92 1.32 8.40
C ASP A 84 16.81 1.27 9.63
N LYS A 85 17.14 2.42 10.20
CA LYS A 85 18.06 2.48 11.33
C LYS A 85 17.44 3.03 12.60
N THR A 86 16.32 3.75 12.52
CA THR A 86 15.79 4.48 13.67
C THR A 86 14.47 3.91 14.18
N GLY A 87 13.95 2.85 13.56
CA GLY A 87 12.76 2.18 14.06
C GLY A 87 11.46 2.62 13.41
N GLU A 88 11.44 3.72 12.69
CA GLU A 88 10.22 4.19 12.04
C GLU A 88 9.77 3.23 10.94
N THR A 89 10.72 2.59 10.23
CA THR A 89 10.36 1.61 9.24
C THR A 89 9.57 0.46 9.86
N LEU A 90 10.00 -0.02 11.02
CA LEU A 90 9.30 -1.09 11.72
C LEU A 90 7.89 -0.64 12.12
N GLN A 91 7.76 0.60 12.60
CA GLN A 91 6.44 1.14 12.93
C GLN A 91 5.54 1.18 11.71
N GLY A 92 6.08 1.60 10.56
CA GLY A 92 5.32 1.61 9.31
C GLY A 92 4.86 0.21 8.92
N CYS A 93 5.73 -0.78 9.07
CA CYS A 93 5.37 -2.16 8.75
C CYS A 93 4.24 -2.67 9.66
N LYS A 94 4.24 -2.27 10.93
CA LYS A 94 3.15 -2.65 11.82
C LYS A 94 1.82 -2.06 11.34
N ILE A 95 1.84 -0.81 10.88
CA ILE A 95 0.63 -0.18 10.37
C ILE A 95 0.16 -0.88 9.09
N ILE A 96 1.08 -1.30 8.24
CA ILE A 96 0.72 -2.05 7.03
C ILE A 96 -0.01 -3.34 7.41
N ASN A 97 0.47 -4.04 8.43
CA ASN A 97 -0.20 -5.25 8.88
C ASN A 97 -1.61 -4.95 9.39
N GLU A 98 -1.80 -3.81 10.06
CA GLU A 98 -3.13 -3.41 10.50
C GLU A 98 -4.04 -3.12 9.30
N MET A 99 -3.51 -2.46 8.27
CA MET A 99 -4.27 -2.23 7.04
C MET A 99 -4.66 -3.56 6.39
N ALA A 100 -3.71 -4.51 6.37
CA ALA A 100 -3.97 -5.81 5.78
C ALA A 100 -5.10 -6.52 6.51
N ASP A 101 -5.16 -6.41 7.83
CA ASP A 101 -6.23 -7.01 8.61
C ASP A 101 -7.59 -6.39 8.24
N ILE A 102 -7.63 -5.08 8.06
CA ILE A 102 -8.86 -4.40 7.65
C ILE A 102 -9.31 -4.88 6.28
N VAL A 103 -8.38 -4.97 5.33
CA VAL A 103 -8.69 -5.42 3.98
C VAL A 103 -9.16 -6.88 3.99
N ASP A 104 -8.52 -7.72 4.80
CA ASP A 104 -8.93 -9.12 4.91
C ASP A 104 -10.34 -9.25 5.48
N GLU A 105 -10.70 -8.38 6.41
CA GLU A 105 -12.06 -8.38 6.95
C GLU A 105 -13.08 -8.04 5.86
N VAL A 106 -12.77 -7.06 5.02
CA VAL A 106 -13.65 -6.70 3.91
C VAL A 106 -13.81 -7.87 2.95
N ARG A 107 -12.71 -8.58 2.65
CA ARG A 107 -12.76 -9.74 1.77
C ARG A 107 -13.65 -10.84 2.33
N ARG A 108 -13.52 -11.11 3.64
CA ARG A 108 -14.33 -12.14 4.26
C ARG A 108 -15.81 -11.81 4.20
N LYS A 109 -16.16 -10.56 4.44
CA LYS A 109 -17.55 -10.14 4.36
C LYS A 109 -18.11 -10.26 2.96
N SER A 110 -17.32 -9.89 1.95
CA SER A 110 -17.75 -10.03 0.57
C SER A 110 -17.95 -11.48 0.17
N ALA A 111 -17.11 -12.36 0.67
CA ALA A 111 -17.18 -13.79 0.31
C ALA A 111 -18.38 -14.47 0.95
N ARG A 112 -18.95 -13.90 2.00
CA ARG A 112 -20.09 -14.52 2.69
C ARG A 112 -21.43 -14.29 2.03
N ARG A 113 -21.46 -13.41 1.05
CA ARG A 113 -22.71 -13.08 0.41
C ARG A 113 -23.32 -14.20 -0.40
#